data_db287bd38a3ad855bd0b9e3766cebad2
#
_entry.id   db287bd38a3ad855bd0b9e3766cebad2
#
_cell.length_a   1.000
_cell.length_b   1.000
_cell.length_c   1.000
_cell.angle_alpha   90.00
_cell.angle_beta   90.00
_cell.angle_gamma   90.00
#
_symmetry.space_group_name_H-M   'P 1'
#
loop_
_entity.id
_entity.type
_entity.pdbx_description
1 polymer ?
#
loop_
_entity_poly.entity_id
_entity_poly.type
_entity_poly.pdbx_seq_one_letter_code
_entity_poly.pdbx_strand_id
1 'polypeptide(L)'
;MNQKFSGLSLLILLTFTACHHRPSSGIARPKLVVGIVVDQMRWDYLYRYYDRYGEGGFKRLLKKGFSCDNTMINYLPSFTAVGHSTIFTGSVPAIHGITGNDWTDQVTGRKWYCTEDTTEHSVGSTSAAGKMSPRNLLATTITDELKLATNFRSKVVGVSLKDRASILPAGHTPDGAFWLDDSNASFITSSYYMDQLPEWVTKFNNTKEPAALMSKPWETLYPIKTYVQSTADSESWEGTFKGETTTTFPHNMPVIYPQDPVSLRATPSGNTLTLDFAKAAIAGYNLGGGAATDFLTINCASTDYVGHQYGPNSIEIEDTYLRLDKDLSAFFRYLDQRLGKGNYLVFLSADHGVAHSVGFMQEHKIPAGLVPGGKLLA
;
A
#
# COMPACT_ATOMS: atom_id res chain seq x y z
N MET A 1 -4.13 29.28 95.74
CA MET A 1 -4.53 29.87 94.42
C MET A 1 -3.85 29.06 93.32
N ASN A 2 -4.57 28.11 92.83
CA ASN A 2 -4.03 27.19 91.81
C ASN A 2 -4.72 27.49 90.44
N GLN A 3 -3.96 28.04 89.53
CA GLN A 3 -4.41 28.14 88.14
C GLN A 3 -4.04 26.87 87.35
N LYS A 4 -5.02 26.18 86.80
CA LYS A 4 -4.86 25.06 85.89
C LYS A 4 -4.74 25.61 84.50
N PHE A 5 -3.64 25.34 83.79
CA PHE A 5 -3.50 25.55 82.35
C PHE A 5 -4.09 24.35 81.62
N SER A 6 -5.10 24.57 80.87
CA SER A 6 -5.68 23.60 79.91
C SER A 6 -4.89 23.69 78.62
N GLY A 7 -4.15 22.66 78.26
CA GLY A 7 -3.48 22.53 76.98
C GLY A 7 -4.44 22.11 75.92
N LEU A 8 -4.67 22.96 74.92
CA LEU A 8 -5.46 22.67 73.71
C LEU A 8 -4.52 22.03 72.70
N SER A 9 -4.62 20.70 72.53
CA SER A 9 -3.91 19.98 71.48
C SER A 9 -4.60 20.18 70.12
N LEU A 10 -3.98 20.96 69.25
CA LEU A 10 -4.42 21.18 67.87
C LEU A 10 -4.01 19.98 67.03
N LEU A 11 -4.98 19.11 66.70
CA LEU A 11 -4.78 17.96 65.81
C LEU A 11 -4.87 18.45 64.37
N ILE A 12 -3.70 18.63 63.70
CA ILE A 12 -3.65 18.97 62.28
C ILE A 12 -3.93 17.70 61.46
N LEU A 13 -5.13 17.58 60.92
CA LEU A 13 -5.53 16.53 60.00
C LEU A 13 -4.95 16.86 58.60
N LEU A 14 -3.79 16.28 58.27
CA LEU A 14 -3.24 16.31 56.92
C LEU A 14 -4.11 15.42 56.04
N THR A 15 -5.08 16.00 55.33
CA THR A 15 -5.78 15.32 54.23
C THR A 15 -4.85 15.22 53.03
N PHE A 16 -4.19 14.07 52.87
CA PHE A 16 -3.60 13.69 51.60
C PHE A 16 -4.70 13.53 50.58
N THR A 17 -4.97 14.54 49.78
CA THR A 17 -5.68 14.39 48.53
C THR A 17 -4.80 13.59 47.58
N ALA A 18 -4.89 12.27 47.65
CA ALA A 18 -4.37 11.40 46.59
C ALA A 18 -5.13 11.76 45.31
N CYS A 19 -4.44 12.47 44.41
CA CYS A 19 -4.91 12.55 43.00
C CYS A 19 -4.98 11.12 42.48
N HIS A 20 -6.16 10.50 42.62
CA HIS A 20 -6.45 9.28 41.91
C HIS A 20 -6.45 9.66 40.41
N HIS A 21 -5.34 9.41 39.73
CA HIS A 21 -5.33 9.29 38.31
C HIS A 21 -6.35 8.17 37.96
N ARG A 22 -7.59 8.54 37.66
CA ARG A 22 -8.50 7.61 37.01
C ARG A 22 -7.82 7.22 35.71
N PRO A 23 -7.50 5.93 35.50
CA PRO A 23 -7.06 5.52 34.18
C PRO A 23 -8.16 5.97 33.22
N SER A 24 -7.81 6.80 32.23
CA SER A 24 -8.75 7.19 31.21
C SER A 24 -9.21 5.88 30.55
N SER A 25 -10.50 5.58 30.65
CA SER A 25 -11.14 4.46 29.97
C SER A 25 -11.21 4.68 28.44
N GLY A 26 -10.38 5.56 27.92
CA GLY A 26 -10.19 5.77 26.49
C GLY A 26 -9.45 4.61 25.87
N ILE A 27 -9.93 4.13 24.75
CA ILE A 27 -9.19 3.20 23.87
C ILE A 27 -7.77 3.76 23.69
N ALA A 28 -6.76 2.96 24.04
CA ALA A 28 -5.37 3.37 23.89
C ALA A 28 -5.11 3.73 22.41
N ARG A 29 -4.57 4.93 22.17
CA ARG A 29 -4.25 5.35 20.79
C ARG A 29 -3.09 4.50 20.26
N PRO A 30 -3.20 4.00 19.02
CA PRO A 30 -2.09 3.27 18.41
C PRO A 30 -0.88 4.21 18.26
N LYS A 31 0.32 3.68 18.40
CA LYS A 31 1.57 4.40 18.12
C LYS A 31 1.78 4.57 16.62
N LEU A 32 1.32 3.60 15.84
CA LEU A 32 1.41 3.59 14.37
C LEU A 32 0.10 3.08 13.78
N VAL A 33 -0.41 3.77 12.78
CA VAL A 33 -1.45 3.27 11.87
C VAL A 33 -0.76 2.85 10.58
N VAL A 34 -1.07 1.66 10.09
CA VAL A 34 -0.59 1.15 8.79
C VAL A 34 -1.79 0.90 7.89
N GLY A 35 -1.91 1.68 6.82
CA GLY A 35 -2.88 1.47 5.77
C GLY A 35 -2.25 0.67 4.62
N ILE A 36 -2.72 -0.54 4.38
CA ILE A 36 -2.26 -1.40 3.28
C ILE A 36 -3.34 -1.43 2.21
N VAL A 37 -2.97 -1.04 1.00
CA VAL A 37 -3.83 -1.19 -0.18
C VAL A 37 -3.20 -2.27 -1.06
N VAL A 38 -3.95 -3.35 -1.31
CA VAL A 38 -3.57 -4.40 -2.25
C VAL A 38 -4.22 -4.08 -3.58
N ASP A 39 -3.41 -3.60 -4.52
CA ASP A 39 -3.85 -3.07 -5.81
C ASP A 39 -4.59 -4.16 -6.62
N GLN A 40 -5.75 -3.83 -7.18
CA GLN A 40 -6.59 -4.71 -7.97
C GLN A 40 -7.13 -5.95 -7.22
N MET A 41 -7.12 -5.95 -5.87
CA MET A 41 -7.53 -7.12 -5.11
C MET A 41 -9.04 -7.33 -5.18
N ARG A 42 -9.47 -8.43 -5.80
CA ARG A 42 -10.86 -8.88 -5.75
C ARG A 42 -11.20 -9.40 -4.35
N TRP A 43 -12.43 -9.10 -3.91
CA TRP A 43 -12.93 -9.59 -2.63
C TRP A 43 -12.91 -11.13 -2.51
N ASP A 44 -13.20 -11.84 -3.61
CA ASP A 44 -13.24 -13.29 -3.63
C ASP A 44 -11.86 -13.97 -3.40
N TYR A 45 -10.74 -13.28 -3.64
CA TYR A 45 -9.41 -13.84 -3.37
C TYR A 45 -9.18 -14.17 -1.89
N LEU A 46 -9.81 -13.45 -0.98
CA LEU A 46 -9.73 -13.74 0.46
C LEU A 46 -10.33 -15.09 0.81
N TYR A 47 -11.31 -15.54 0.06
CA TYR A 47 -12.05 -16.80 0.28
C TYR A 47 -11.65 -17.89 -0.69
N ARG A 48 -11.36 -17.55 -1.95
CA ARG A 48 -10.92 -18.49 -2.98
C ARG A 48 -9.64 -19.23 -2.57
N TYR A 49 -8.69 -18.49 -1.98
CA TYR A 49 -7.40 -19.04 -1.55
C TYR A 49 -7.30 -19.27 -0.05
N TYR A 50 -8.43 -19.17 0.67
CA TYR A 50 -8.44 -19.17 2.14
C TYR A 50 -7.71 -20.37 2.75
N ASP A 51 -7.98 -21.58 2.26
CA ASP A 51 -7.38 -22.80 2.82
C ASP A 51 -5.87 -22.90 2.61
N ARG A 52 -5.35 -22.15 1.64
CA ARG A 52 -3.92 -22.09 1.30
C ARG A 52 -3.14 -21.01 2.05
N TYR A 53 -3.84 -20.00 2.60
CA TYR A 53 -3.19 -18.96 3.40
C TYR A 53 -2.70 -19.48 4.74
N GLY A 54 -1.58 -18.93 5.21
CA GLY A 54 -1.07 -19.14 6.56
C GLY A 54 -1.84 -18.35 7.62
N GLU A 55 -1.64 -18.67 8.89
CA GLU A 55 -2.34 -17.99 10.00
C GLU A 55 -1.87 -16.56 10.27
N GLY A 56 -0.74 -16.15 9.71
CA GLY A 56 -0.08 -14.87 10.04
C GLY A 56 -0.36 -13.71 9.12
N GLY A 57 -0.87 -13.95 7.91
CA GLY A 57 -1.17 -12.97 6.88
C GLY A 57 -2.65 -12.60 6.81
N PHE A 58 -3.31 -12.90 5.67
CA PHE A 58 -4.73 -12.59 5.47
C PHE A 58 -5.63 -13.22 6.53
N LYS A 59 -5.39 -14.48 6.92
CA LYS A 59 -6.17 -15.12 8.00
C LYS A 59 -6.04 -14.39 9.33
N ARG A 60 -4.89 -13.82 9.65
CA ARG A 60 -4.74 -12.99 10.86
C ARG A 60 -5.71 -11.81 10.85
N LEU A 61 -5.81 -11.11 9.72
CA LEU A 61 -6.73 -9.97 9.57
C LEU A 61 -8.19 -10.41 9.67
N LEU A 62 -8.57 -11.47 8.95
CA LEU A 62 -9.94 -11.99 8.95
C LEU A 62 -10.39 -12.56 10.31
N LYS A 63 -9.49 -13.26 11.04
CA LYS A 63 -9.84 -13.90 12.32
C LYS A 63 -9.74 -12.98 13.53
N LYS A 64 -8.86 -11.96 13.49
CA LYS A 64 -8.57 -11.08 14.63
C LYS A 64 -8.96 -9.64 14.42
N GLY A 65 -9.31 -9.28 13.19
CA GLY A 65 -9.78 -7.95 12.80
C GLY A 65 -11.29 -7.86 12.71
N PHE A 66 -11.76 -6.73 12.22
CA PHE A 66 -13.13 -6.49 11.83
C PHE A 66 -13.18 -6.43 10.29
N SER A 67 -14.11 -7.18 9.68
CA SER A 67 -14.31 -7.21 8.23
C SER A 67 -15.53 -6.37 7.85
N CYS A 68 -15.36 -5.47 6.88
CA CYS A 68 -16.44 -4.68 6.30
C CYS A 68 -16.94 -5.39 5.03
N ASP A 69 -17.72 -6.45 5.18
CA ASP A 69 -18.07 -7.36 4.08
C ASP A 69 -18.98 -6.76 3.01
N ASN A 70 -19.63 -5.62 3.29
CA ASN A 70 -20.55 -4.96 2.38
C ASN A 70 -20.06 -3.55 2.00
N THR A 71 -18.76 -3.41 1.75
CA THR A 71 -18.16 -2.16 1.29
C THR A 71 -18.12 -2.16 -0.24
N MET A 72 -18.89 -1.25 -0.85
CA MET A 72 -19.04 -1.17 -2.30
C MET A 72 -18.44 0.13 -2.83
N ILE A 73 -17.73 0.04 -3.96
CA ILE A 73 -17.32 1.22 -4.74
C ILE A 73 -18.56 1.83 -5.39
N ASN A 74 -18.80 3.13 -5.16
CA ASN A 74 -19.98 3.85 -5.60
C ASN A 74 -19.71 4.85 -6.73
N TYR A 75 -18.61 4.69 -7.45
CA TYR A 75 -18.19 5.55 -8.55
C TYR A 75 -17.57 4.74 -9.70
N LEU A 76 -17.53 5.35 -10.88
CA LEU A 76 -16.86 4.85 -12.08
C LEU A 76 -16.16 6.04 -12.78
N PRO A 77 -15.04 5.79 -13.47
CA PRO A 77 -14.25 4.54 -13.50
C PRO A 77 -13.49 4.31 -12.18
N SER A 78 -13.17 3.04 -11.90
CA SER A 78 -12.35 2.66 -10.76
C SER A 78 -10.92 2.34 -11.24
N PHE A 79 -9.98 3.25 -10.95
CA PHE A 79 -8.55 3.16 -11.27
C PHE A 79 -7.72 3.36 -10.00
N THR A 80 -6.42 3.02 -10.06
CA THR A 80 -5.49 3.13 -8.93
C THR A 80 -5.56 4.48 -8.24
N ALA A 81 -5.40 5.59 -9.00
CA ALA A 81 -5.41 6.93 -8.41
C ALA A 81 -6.74 7.27 -7.73
N VAL A 82 -7.85 6.90 -8.37
CA VAL A 82 -9.20 7.16 -7.86
C VAL A 82 -9.47 6.40 -6.58
N GLY A 83 -9.16 5.10 -6.57
CA GLY A 83 -9.36 4.23 -5.41
C GLY A 83 -8.55 4.67 -4.21
N HIS A 84 -7.24 4.91 -4.41
CA HIS A 84 -6.37 5.40 -3.33
C HIS A 84 -6.84 6.74 -2.77
N SER A 85 -7.19 7.70 -3.64
CA SER A 85 -7.72 8.99 -3.19
C SER A 85 -9.01 8.81 -2.40
N THR A 86 -9.95 7.97 -2.88
CA THR A 86 -11.23 7.72 -2.19
C THR A 86 -11.03 7.10 -0.81
N ILE A 87 -10.17 6.07 -0.68
CA ILE A 87 -9.90 5.41 0.60
C ILE A 87 -9.36 6.40 1.63
N PHE A 88 -8.40 7.23 1.24
CA PHE A 88 -7.69 8.07 2.18
C PHE A 88 -8.33 9.45 2.40
N THR A 89 -9.18 9.92 1.50
CA THR A 89 -9.98 11.16 1.72
C THR A 89 -11.34 10.88 2.32
N GLY A 90 -11.84 9.63 2.23
CA GLY A 90 -13.21 9.30 2.62
C GLY A 90 -14.26 9.96 1.71
N SER A 91 -13.88 10.43 0.51
CA SER A 91 -14.76 11.16 -0.41
C SER A 91 -14.75 10.52 -1.81
N VAL A 92 -15.47 11.09 -2.74
CA VAL A 92 -15.65 10.58 -4.10
C VAL A 92 -14.93 11.46 -5.13
N PRO A 93 -14.67 10.98 -6.36
CA PRO A 93 -13.96 11.72 -7.41
C PRO A 93 -14.44 13.16 -7.64
N ALA A 94 -15.74 13.38 -7.56
CA ALA A 94 -16.34 14.71 -7.73
C ALA A 94 -15.93 15.73 -6.63
N ILE A 95 -15.43 15.25 -5.49
CA ILE A 95 -15.00 16.07 -4.35
C ILE A 95 -13.47 16.14 -4.31
N HIS A 96 -12.78 14.98 -4.37
CA HIS A 96 -11.32 14.98 -4.26
C HIS A 96 -10.59 15.29 -5.57
N GLY A 97 -11.29 15.42 -6.71
CA GLY A 97 -10.76 15.91 -7.98
C GLY A 97 -9.99 14.87 -8.82
N ILE A 98 -9.67 13.70 -8.28
CA ILE A 98 -8.96 12.64 -9.00
C ILE A 98 -9.96 11.74 -9.70
N THR A 99 -10.11 11.89 -11.01
CA THR A 99 -11.15 11.20 -11.80
C THR A 99 -10.63 10.00 -12.59
N GLY A 100 -9.32 9.82 -12.65
CA GLY A 100 -8.62 8.74 -13.35
C GLY A 100 -7.15 8.71 -12.99
N ASN A 101 -6.38 7.79 -13.56
CA ASN A 101 -4.91 7.87 -13.53
C ASN A 101 -4.43 9.04 -14.39
N ASP A 102 -5.15 9.32 -15.46
CA ASP A 102 -4.99 10.46 -16.34
C ASP A 102 -6.36 10.95 -16.82
N TRP A 103 -6.45 12.18 -17.27
CA TRP A 103 -7.65 12.77 -17.85
C TRP A 103 -7.29 13.85 -18.89
N THR A 104 -8.24 14.19 -19.73
CA THR A 104 -8.12 15.31 -20.66
C THR A 104 -8.92 16.49 -20.14
N ASP A 105 -8.26 17.63 -19.97
CA ASP A 105 -8.91 18.91 -19.69
C ASP A 105 -9.81 19.29 -20.86
N GLN A 106 -11.10 19.45 -20.61
CA GLN A 106 -12.11 19.66 -21.65
C GLN A 106 -12.04 21.05 -22.28
N VAL A 107 -11.37 22.01 -21.63
CA VAL A 107 -11.22 23.38 -22.14
C VAL A 107 -9.97 23.51 -23.00
N THR A 108 -8.86 22.94 -22.53
CA THR A 108 -7.55 23.12 -23.16
C THR A 108 -7.16 21.95 -24.06
N GLY A 109 -7.82 20.78 -23.93
CA GLY A 109 -7.42 19.54 -24.60
C GLY A 109 -6.14 18.91 -24.06
N ARG A 110 -5.56 19.48 -22.97
CA ARG A 110 -4.33 18.96 -22.37
C ARG A 110 -4.62 17.66 -21.62
N LYS A 111 -3.77 16.66 -21.83
CA LYS A 111 -3.73 15.48 -20.97
C LYS A 111 -2.99 15.82 -19.68
N TRP A 112 -3.58 15.42 -18.57
CA TRP A 112 -3.02 15.49 -17.23
C TRP A 112 -2.83 14.09 -16.67
N TYR A 113 -1.70 13.85 -16.05
CA TYR A 113 -1.50 12.70 -15.20
C TYR A 113 -1.82 13.08 -13.74
N CYS A 114 -2.44 12.18 -12.97
CA CYS A 114 -3.05 12.49 -11.69
C CYS A 114 -2.11 13.14 -10.64
N THR A 115 -0.83 12.81 -10.68
CA THR A 115 0.20 13.36 -9.77
C THR A 115 1.23 14.24 -10.49
N GLU A 116 1.06 14.52 -11.79
CA GLU A 116 2.01 15.36 -12.55
C GLU A 116 2.18 16.73 -11.92
N ASP A 117 3.43 17.10 -11.69
CA ASP A 117 3.83 18.45 -11.30
C ASP A 117 5.14 18.82 -11.97
N THR A 118 5.04 19.63 -13.03
CA THR A 118 6.19 20.07 -13.83
C THR A 118 7.03 21.12 -13.12
N THR A 119 6.59 21.67 -11.98
CA THR A 119 7.36 22.61 -11.15
C THR A 119 8.36 21.90 -10.27
N GLU A 120 8.18 20.57 -10.09
CA GLU A 120 9.02 19.73 -9.27
C GLU A 120 10.06 18.95 -10.09
N HIS A 121 11.03 18.37 -9.39
CA HIS A 121 12.08 17.53 -9.98
C HIS A 121 12.31 16.26 -9.16
N SER A 122 12.99 15.29 -9.78
CA SER A 122 13.30 14.02 -9.13
C SER A 122 14.39 14.20 -8.09
N VAL A 123 14.19 13.58 -6.93
CA VAL A 123 15.20 13.44 -5.88
C VAL A 123 15.58 11.97 -5.76
N GLY A 124 16.85 11.67 -6.02
CA GLY A 124 17.38 10.30 -6.06
C GLY A 124 17.46 9.70 -7.46
N SER A 125 17.11 10.45 -8.51
CA SER A 125 17.24 10.05 -9.90
C SER A 125 17.45 11.24 -10.83
N THR A 126 17.96 10.98 -12.03
CA THR A 126 18.04 11.94 -13.13
C THR A 126 16.86 11.85 -14.11
N SER A 127 15.98 10.87 -13.93
CA SER A 127 14.77 10.68 -14.75
C SER A 127 13.72 11.77 -14.44
N ALA A 128 12.65 11.82 -15.23
CA ALA A 128 11.52 12.70 -14.96
C ALA A 128 10.50 12.08 -13.96
N ALA A 129 10.75 10.88 -13.45
CA ALA A 129 9.79 10.12 -12.63
C ALA A 129 9.43 10.78 -11.29
N GLY A 130 10.21 11.77 -10.83
CA GLY A 130 9.93 12.53 -9.61
C GLY A 130 9.27 13.89 -9.84
N LYS A 131 8.88 14.27 -11.07
CA LYS A 131 8.09 15.47 -11.35
C LYS A 131 6.63 15.27 -10.95
N MET A 132 6.41 14.97 -9.67
CA MET A 132 5.14 14.54 -9.10
C MET A 132 4.87 15.23 -7.78
N SER A 133 3.58 15.52 -7.51
CA SER A 133 3.12 16.04 -6.22
C SER A 133 1.62 15.74 -6.02
N PRO A 134 1.04 15.96 -4.83
CA PRO A 134 -0.39 15.81 -4.60
C PRO A 134 -1.22 17.02 -5.08
N ARG A 135 -0.68 17.95 -5.84
CA ARG A 135 -1.32 19.23 -6.21
C ARG A 135 -2.71 19.10 -6.82
N ASN A 136 -2.99 17.99 -7.51
CA ASN A 136 -4.28 17.75 -8.16
C ASN A 136 -5.33 17.14 -7.21
N LEU A 137 -4.94 16.75 -6.00
CA LEU A 137 -5.85 16.26 -4.96
C LEU A 137 -6.49 17.45 -4.26
N LEU A 138 -7.80 17.61 -4.39
CA LEU A 138 -8.53 18.79 -3.91
C LEU A 138 -9.12 18.64 -2.51
N ALA A 139 -8.98 17.46 -1.90
CA ALA A 139 -9.48 17.17 -0.55
C ALA A 139 -8.33 16.73 0.35
N THR A 140 -8.40 17.06 1.63
CA THR A 140 -7.48 16.52 2.64
C THR A 140 -7.67 15.03 2.82
N THR A 141 -6.59 14.35 3.15
CA THR A 141 -6.60 12.92 3.49
C THR A 141 -6.67 12.73 5.01
N ILE A 142 -7.00 11.51 5.45
CA ILE A 142 -6.90 11.16 6.88
C ILE A 142 -5.48 11.38 7.43
N THR A 143 -4.47 11.31 6.60
CA THR A 143 -3.07 11.56 6.95
C THR A 143 -2.79 13.05 7.13
N ASP A 144 -3.37 13.91 6.28
CA ASP A 144 -3.35 15.38 6.46
C ASP A 144 -4.06 15.77 7.76
N GLU A 145 -5.26 15.23 7.99
CA GLU A 145 -6.04 15.48 9.21
C GLU A 145 -5.31 15.04 10.46
N LEU A 146 -4.59 13.92 10.42
CA LEU A 146 -3.74 13.47 11.51
C LEU A 146 -2.59 14.46 11.79
N LYS A 147 -1.95 14.98 10.75
CA LYS A 147 -0.90 16.01 10.89
C LYS A 147 -1.47 17.27 11.56
N LEU A 148 -2.63 17.74 11.09
CA LEU A 148 -3.32 18.90 11.66
C LEU A 148 -3.72 18.66 13.11
N ALA A 149 -4.38 17.53 13.41
CA ALA A 149 -4.86 17.18 14.76
C ALA A 149 -3.71 17.03 15.78
N THR A 150 -2.52 16.70 15.31
CA THR A 150 -1.33 16.55 16.19
C THR A 150 -0.42 17.77 16.15
N ASN A 151 -0.82 18.85 15.49
CA ASN A 151 0.02 20.02 15.26
C ASN A 151 1.39 19.62 14.66
N PHE A 152 1.33 18.82 13.59
CA PHE A 152 2.47 18.31 12.81
C PHE A 152 3.48 17.47 13.60
N ARG A 153 3.10 16.89 14.75
CA ARG A 153 3.97 16.00 15.52
C ARG A 153 3.94 14.55 15.02
N SER A 154 2.88 14.14 14.36
CA SER A 154 2.79 12.84 13.69
C SER A 154 3.69 12.80 12.47
N LYS A 155 4.30 11.65 12.22
CA LYS A 155 5.02 11.37 10.99
C LYS A 155 4.12 10.58 10.04
N VAL A 156 4.14 10.95 8.77
CA VAL A 156 3.38 10.31 7.69
C VAL A 156 4.32 9.92 6.58
N VAL A 157 4.30 8.65 6.16
CA VAL A 157 5.15 8.15 5.07
C VAL A 157 4.31 7.32 4.10
N GLY A 158 4.48 7.57 2.79
CA GLY A 158 3.88 6.79 1.72
C GLY A 158 4.90 5.90 1.02
N VAL A 159 4.54 4.66 0.70
CA VAL A 159 5.40 3.68 0.02
C VAL A 159 4.62 2.90 -1.03
N SER A 160 5.11 2.89 -2.26
CA SER A 160 4.57 2.07 -3.34
C SER A 160 5.62 1.88 -4.44
N LEU A 161 5.37 0.97 -5.37
CA LEU A 161 6.08 0.96 -6.66
C LEU A 161 5.54 2.05 -7.61
N LYS A 162 4.27 2.49 -7.42
CA LYS A 162 3.60 3.52 -8.23
C LYS A 162 3.64 4.86 -7.48
N ASP A 163 4.02 5.93 -8.16
CA ASP A 163 4.01 7.31 -7.63
C ASP A 163 2.63 7.69 -7.05
N ARG A 164 1.57 7.54 -7.84
CA ARG A 164 0.19 7.89 -7.45
C ARG A 164 -0.31 7.14 -6.22
N ALA A 165 0.12 5.88 -6.05
CA ALA A 165 -0.28 5.04 -4.94
C ALA A 165 0.58 5.26 -3.67
N SER A 166 1.67 6.01 -3.78
CA SER A 166 2.45 6.52 -2.66
C SER A 166 1.99 7.94 -2.27
N ILE A 167 1.85 8.82 -3.25
CA ILE A 167 1.58 10.25 -3.09
C ILE A 167 0.17 10.51 -2.57
N LEU A 168 -0.85 10.00 -3.26
CA LEU A 168 -2.25 10.33 -2.96
C LEU A 168 -2.70 9.86 -1.56
N PRO A 169 -2.33 8.65 -1.09
CA PRO A 169 -2.58 8.24 0.30
C PRO A 169 -1.84 9.03 1.35
N ALA A 170 -0.61 9.45 1.05
CA ALA A 170 0.21 10.22 1.97
C ALA A 170 -0.31 11.66 2.17
N GLY A 171 -1.06 12.19 1.20
CA GLY A 171 -1.66 13.52 1.27
C GLY A 171 -0.70 14.64 0.92
N HIS A 172 -1.03 15.85 1.42
CA HIS A 172 -0.32 17.08 1.06
C HIS A 172 0.91 17.34 1.92
N THR A 173 0.95 16.81 3.15
CA THR A 173 1.95 17.19 4.15
C THR A 173 2.67 16.00 4.81
N PRO A 174 2.99 14.91 4.07
CA PRO A 174 3.73 13.81 4.66
C PRO A 174 5.20 14.20 4.91
N ASP A 175 5.87 13.40 5.74
CA ASP A 175 7.32 13.48 5.94
C ASP A 175 8.10 12.86 4.76
N GLY A 176 7.41 12.11 3.90
CA GLY A 176 7.93 11.60 2.64
C GLY A 176 6.95 10.66 1.94
N ALA A 177 7.00 10.67 0.62
CA ALA A 177 6.36 9.70 -0.25
C ALA A 177 7.42 9.15 -1.21
N PHE A 178 7.52 7.82 -1.30
CA PHE A 178 8.57 7.14 -2.05
C PHE A 178 7.98 6.13 -3.04
N TRP A 179 8.53 6.11 -4.25
CA TRP A 179 8.13 5.17 -5.31
C TRP A 179 9.32 4.71 -6.13
N LEU A 180 9.12 3.66 -6.91
CA LEU A 180 10.19 3.05 -7.70
C LEU A 180 10.36 3.79 -9.03
N ASP A 181 11.59 4.20 -9.33
CA ASP A 181 11.98 4.67 -10.65
C ASP A 181 12.35 3.47 -11.54
N ASP A 182 11.62 3.32 -12.64
CA ASP A 182 11.81 2.22 -13.59
C ASP A 182 13.15 2.29 -14.32
N SER A 183 13.77 3.47 -14.40
CA SER A 183 15.03 3.66 -15.12
C SER A 183 16.22 2.98 -14.44
N ASN A 184 16.15 2.81 -13.11
CA ASN A 184 17.26 2.29 -12.30
C ASN A 184 16.84 1.35 -11.15
N ALA A 185 15.53 1.05 -11.06
CA ALA A 185 14.94 0.21 -10.02
C ALA A 185 15.31 0.67 -8.58
N SER A 186 15.35 1.98 -8.36
CA SER A 186 15.63 2.59 -7.06
C SER A 186 14.40 3.35 -6.54
N PHE A 187 14.22 3.37 -5.23
CA PHE A 187 13.21 4.24 -4.62
C PHE A 187 13.66 5.69 -4.69
N ILE A 188 12.79 6.54 -5.17
CA ILE A 188 12.96 7.98 -5.35
C ILE A 188 11.84 8.74 -4.67
N THR A 189 11.96 10.06 -4.68
CA THR A 189 10.91 10.99 -4.27
C THR A 189 10.92 12.24 -5.17
N SER A 190 10.13 13.24 -4.80
CA SER A 190 10.03 14.55 -5.47
C SER A 190 10.62 15.64 -4.59
N SER A 191 11.11 16.71 -5.23
CA SER A 191 11.48 17.96 -4.57
C SER A 191 10.33 18.62 -3.81
N TYR A 192 9.08 18.23 -4.08
CA TYR A 192 7.92 18.63 -3.27
C TYR A 192 8.07 18.22 -1.80
N TYR A 193 8.70 17.08 -1.52
CA TYR A 193 8.82 16.54 -0.16
C TYR A 193 10.17 16.86 0.49
N MET A 194 11.26 16.87 -0.29
CA MET A 194 12.61 17.04 0.25
C MET A 194 13.63 17.34 -0.86
N ASP A 195 14.74 17.97 -0.49
CA ASP A 195 15.83 18.29 -1.42
C ASP A 195 16.81 17.11 -1.63
N GLN A 196 16.87 16.16 -0.71
CA GLN A 196 17.80 15.03 -0.74
C GLN A 196 17.13 13.77 -0.18
N LEU A 197 17.47 12.60 -0.73
CA LEU A 197 17.04 11.34 -0.14
C LEU A 197 17.59 11.18 1.28
N PRO A 198 16.78 10.75 2.25
CA PRO A 198 17.27 10.34 3.56
C PRO A 198 18.34 9.24 3.45
N GLU A 199 19.32 9.25 4.33
CA GLU A 199 20.43 8.29 4.32
C GLU A 199 19.94 6.83 4.30
N TRP A 200 18.85 6.52 5.00
CA TRP A 200 18.28 5.18 5.04
C TRP A 200 17.73 4.74 3.67
N VAL A 201 17.17 5.65 2.86
CA VAL A 201 16.73 5.36 1.48
C VAL A 201 17.94 5.06 0.60
N THR A 202 18.97 5.90 0.68
CA THR A 202 20.21 5.69 -0.07
C THR A 202 20.85 4.35 0.31
N LYS A 203 20.88 4.00 1.60
CA LYS A 203 21.37 2.69 2.06
C LYS A 203 20.52 1.56 1.49
N PHE A 204 19.20 1.67 1.52
CA PHE A 204 18.31 0.65 0.94
C PHE A 204 18.57 0.47 -0.56
N ASN A 205 18.61 1.56 -1.33
CA ASN A 205 18.87 1.51 -2.77
C ASN A 205 20.23 0.86 -3.09
N ASN A 206 21.24 1.06 -2.25
CA ASN A 206 22.57 0.49 -2.41
C ASN A 206 22.62 -1.03 -2.15
N THR A 207 21.62 -1.63 -1.50
CA THR A 207 21.54 -3.10 -1.34
C THR A 207 21.35 -3.83 -2.66
N LYS A 208 20.85 -3.14 -3.69
CA LYS A 208 20.49 -3.73 -4.98
C LYS A 208 19.48 -4.87 -4.85
N GLU A 209 18.58 -4.75 -3.88
CA GLU A 209 17.57 -5.75 -3.55
C GLU A 209 16.72 -6.18 -4.75
N PRO A 210 16.27 -5.26 -5.66
CA PRO A 210 15.56 -5.66 -6.86
C PRO A 210 16.28 -6.72 -7.68
N ALA A 211 17.61 -6.55 -7.93
CA ALA A 211 18.40 -7.52 -8.68
C ALA A 211 18.56 -8.86 -7.92
N ALA A 212 18.67 -8.81 -6.60
CA ALA A 212 18.74 -10.01 -5.76
C ALA A 212 17.44 -10.81 -5.81
N LEU A 213 16.30 -10.15 -5.69
CA LEU A 213 14.97 -10.76 -5.78
C LEU A 213 14.71 -11.39 -7.16
N MET A 214 15.22 -10.80 -8.22
CA MET A 214 15.06 -11.26 -9.60
C MET A 214 16.18 -12.20 -10.08
N SER A 215 17.06 -12.63 -9.18
CA SER A 215 18.23 -13.50 -9.50
C SER A 215 17.88 -14.98 -9.70
N LYS A 216 16.64 -15.36 -9.44
CA LYS A 216 16.13 -16.74 -9.61
C LYS A 216 14.90 -16.74 -10.50
N PRO A 217 14.61 -17.85 -11.21
CA PRO A 217 13.35 -18.02 -11.91
C PRO A 217 12.17 -17.85 -10.94
N TRP A 218 11.07 -17.27 -11.42
CA TRP A 218 9.81 -17.32 -10.71
C TRP A 218 9.18 -18.68 -10.98
N GLU A 219 9.30 -19.57 -10.02
CA GLU A 219 8.64 -20.87 -9.96
C GLU A 219 7.42 -20.76 -9.03
N THR A 220 6.43 -21.64 -9.18
CA THR A 220 5.30 -21.70 -8.24
C THR A 220 5.77 -22.04 -6.83
N LEU A 221 5.20 -21.39 -5.82
CA LEU A 221 5.54 -21.55 -4.40
C LEU A 221 5.31 -22.99 -3.88
N TYR A 222 4.31 -23.66 -4.44
CA TYR A 222 3.94 -25.04 -4.17
C TYR A 222 3.92 -25.83 -5.48
N PRO A 223 3.87 -27.18 -5.44
CA PRO A 223 3.75 -27.97 -6.66
C PRO A 223 2.59 -27.50 -7.53
N ILE A 224 2.85 -27.19 -8.80
CA ILE A 224 1.89 -26.54 -9.72
C ILE A 224 0.54 -27.27 -9.80
N LYS A 225 0.55 -28.60 -9.72
CA LYS A 225 -0.68 -29.42 -9.69
C LYS A 225 -1.62 -29.13 -8.50
N THR A 226 -1.17 -28.36 -7.52
CA THR A 226 -1.99 -27.97 -6.36
C THR A 226 -2.72 -26.63 -6.55
N TYR A 227 -2.52 -25.95 -7.68
CA TYR A 227 -3.18 -24.67 -8.02
C TYR A 227 -4.54 -24.92 -8.68
N VAL A 228 -5.40 -25.62 -7.96
CA VAL A 228 -6.71 -26.08 -8.46
C VAL A 228 -7.79 -24.98 -8.45
N GLN A 229 -7.50 -23.81 -7.88
CA GLN A 229 -8.38 -22.64 -7.87
C GLN A 229 -8.16 -21.74 -9.08
N SER A 230 -7.14 -22.02 -9.88
CA SER A 230 -6.73 -21.27 -11.07
C SER A 230 -7.04 -22.02 -12.37
N THR A 231 -6.95 -21.32 -13.49
CA THR A 231 -6.98 -21.89 -14.86
C THR A 231 -5.73 -22.73 -15.12
N ALA A 232 -5.64 -23.32 -16.31
CA ALA A 232 -4.44 -24.02 -16.75
C ALA A 232 -3.25 -23.04 -16.88
N ASP A 233 -2.03 -23.60 -16.86
CA ASP A 233 -0.75 -22.86 -16.92
C ASP A 233 -0.46 -22.25 -18.31
N SER A 234 -1.36 -22.37 -19.26
CA SER A 234 -1.18 -21.85 -20.61
C SER A 234 -2.52 -21.46 -21.20
N GLU A 235 -2.86 -20.20 -21.09
CA GLU A 235 -4.09 -19.66 -21.61
C GLU A 235 -3.84 -18.62 -22.69
N SER A 236 -4.68 -18.62 -23.71
CA SER A 236 -4.50 -17.78 -24.91
C SER A 236 -4.67 -16.27 -24.65
N TRP A 237 -5.26 -15.89 -23.52
CA TRP A 237 -5.48 -14.50 -23.11
C TRP A 237 -4.43 -13.97 -22.14
N GLU A 238 -3.47 -14.78 -21.72
CA GLU A 238 -2.39 -14.36 -20.87
C GLU A 238 -1.26 -13.70 -21.65
N GLY A 239 -0.64 -12.69 -21.03
CA GLY A 239 0.53 -12.03 -21.58
C GLY A 239 1.82 -12.74 -21.21
N THR A 240 2.91 -12.44 -21.91
CA THR A 240 4.25 -12.93 -21.64
C THR A 240 5.18 -11.80 -21.21
N PHE A 241 6.26 -12.10 -20.50
CA PHE A 241 7.35 -11.15 -20.34
C PHE A 241 8.09 -10.95 -21.66
N LYS A 242 8.80 -9.84 -21.76
CA LYS A 242 9.62 -9.53 -22.94
C LYS A 242 10.66 -10.63 -23.16
N GLY A 243 10.62 -11.26 -24.33
CA GLY A 243 11.53 -12.34 -24.72
C GLY A 243 11.04 -13.75 -24.37
N GLU A 244 9.93 -13.92 -23.67
CA GLU A 244 9.27 -15.21 -23.51
C GLU A 244 8.38 -15.53 -24.72
N THR A 245 8.22 -16.81 -25.00
CA THR A 245 7.37 -17.34 -26.07
C THR A 245 6.15 -18.10 -25.55
N THR A 246 6.10 -18.35 -24.24
CA THR A 246 5.02 -19.05 -23.53
C THR A 246 4.60 -18.26 -22.29
N THR A 247 3.42 -18.49 -21.79
CA THR A 247 2.90 -17.91 -20.56
C THR A 247 3.18 -18.80 -19.33
N THR A 248 3.76 -19.98 -19.55
CA THR A 248 3.88 -21.05 -18.56
C THR A 248 5.05 -20.88 -17.61
N PHE A 249 4.86 -21.36 -16.38
CA PHE A 249 5.96 -21.51 -15.42
C PHE A 249 7.06 -22.50 -15.90
N PRO A 250 8.34 -22.26 -15.51
CA PRO A 250 8.84 -21.12 -14.73
C PRO A 250 9.16 -19.90 -15.62
N HIS A 251 8.96 -18.69 -15.10
CA HIS A 251 9.41 -17.47 -15.76
C HIS A 251 10.89 -17.22 -15.45
N ASN A 252 11.72 -17.07 -16.49
CA ASN A 252 13.18 -16.96 -16.33
C ASN A 252 13.62 -15.54 -15.99
N MET A 253 13.31 -15.07 -14.78
CA MET A 253 13.61 -13.71 -14.34
C MET A 253 15.10 -13.33 -14.43
N PRO A 254 16.08 -14.21 -14.22
CA PRO A 254 17.49 -13.90 -14.45
C PRO A 254 17.84 -13.47 -15.88
N VAL A 255 17.07 -13.90 -16.87
CA VAL A 255 17.25 -13.50 -18.27
C VAL A 255 16.40 -12.28 -18.60
N ILE A 256 15.17 -12.21 -18.07
CA ILE A 256 14.19 -11.17 -18.38
C ILE A 256 14.59 -9.85 -17.72
N TYR A 257 14.84 -9.85 -16.42
CA TYR A 257 15.05 -8.65 -15.62
C TYR A 257 16.19 -7.74 -16.10
N PRO A 258 17.36 -8.25 -16.47
CA PRO A 258 18.43 -7.38 -16.99
C PRO A 258 18.07 -6.65 -18.29
N GLN A 259 17.14 -7.18 -19.08
CA GLN A 259 16.67 -6.59 -20.34
C GLN A 259 15.44 -5.71 -20.17
N ASP A 260 14.68 -5.95 -19.10
CA ASP A 260 13.46 -5.25 -18.76
C ASP A 260 13.30 -5.15 -17.22
N PRO A 261 13.94 -4.17 -16.57
CA PRO A 261 13.83 -3.98 -15.12
C PRO A 261 12.38 -3.74 -14.64
N VAL A 262 11.50 -3.25 -15.52
CA VAL A 262 10.08 -3.03 -15.20
C VAL A 262 9.35 -4.35 -14.93
N SER A 263 9.85 -5.48 -15.44
CA SER A 263 9.30 -6.82 -15.21
C SER A 263 9.18 -7.17 -13.72
N LEU A 264 10.01 -6.59 -12.83
CA LEU A 264 9.87 -6.72 -11.37
C LEU A 264 8.45 -6.42 -10.89
N ARG A 265 7.81 -5.41 -11.45
CA ARG A 265 6.45 -4.98 -11.08
C ARG A 265 5.41 -6.07 -11.30
N ALA A 266 5.56 -6.86 -12.38
CA ALA A 266 4.67 -7.96 -12.75
C ALA A 266 5.08 -9.30 -12.17
N THR A 267 5.77 -9.30 -11.02
CA THR A 267 6.12 -10.49 -10.24
C THR A 267 5.80 -10.29 -8.76
N PRO A 268 5.64 -11.37 -7.97
CA PRO A 268 5.48 -11.26 -6.51
C PRO A 268 6.61 -10.51 -5.82
N SER A 269 7.82 -10.51 -6.40
CA SER A 269 9.00 -9.85 -5.87
C SER A 269 8.82 -8.34 -5.67
N GLY A 270 7.97 -7.68 -6.47
CA GLY A 270 7.69 -6.27 -6.27
C GLY A 270 6.92 -5.98 -4.97
N ASN A 271 6.02 -6.88 -4.55
CA ASN A 271 5.35 -6.74 -3.25
C ASN A 271 6.33 -7.00 -2.09
N THR A 272 7.21 -8.00 -2.22
CA THR A 272 8.28 -8.27 -1.24
C THR A 272 9.16 -7.03 -1.07
N LEU A 273 9.66 -6.47 -2.18
CA LEU A 273 10.47 -5.24 -2.20
C LEU A 273 9.74 -4.07 -1.51
N THR A 274 8.46 -3.88 -1.79
CA THR A 274 7.64 -2.81 -1.19
C THR A 274 7.54 -2.96 0.32
N LEU A 275 7.29 -4.17 0.83
CA LEU A 275 7.17 -4.44 2.26
C LEU A 275 8.52 -4.35 2.98
N ASP A 276 9.63 -4.72 2.32
CA ASP A 276 10.97 -4.55 2.88
C ASP A 276 11.38 -3.07 2.93
N PHE A 277 11.06 -2.30 1.90
CA PHE A 277 11.21 -0.84 1.95
C PHE A 277 10.33 -0.19 3.04
N ALA A 278 9.11 -0.67 3.23
CA ALA A 278 8.23 -0.21 4.31
C ALA A 278 8.82 -0.48 5.72
N LYS A 279 9.46 -1.64 5.92
CA LYS A 279 10.21 -1.92 7.18
C LYS A 279 11.38 -0.94 7.35
N ALA A 280 12.11 -0.65 6.27
CA ALA A 280 13.20 0.32 6.28
C ALA A 280 12.67 1.74 6.60
N ALA A 281 11.52 2.14 6.07
CA ALA A 281 10.86 3.41 6.38
C ALA A 281 10.44 3.51 7.85
N ILE A 282 9.86 2.44 8.42
CA ILE A 282 9.53 2.38 9.86
C ILE A 282 10.77 2.60 10.71
N ALA A 283 11.88 1.96 10.36
CA ALA A 283 13.14 2.10 11.08
C ALA A 283 13.76 3.49 10.87
N GLY A 284 13.83 3.96 9.63
CA GLY A 284 14.48 5.20 9.23
C GLY A 284 13.83 6.45 9.79
N TYR A 285 12.50 6.50 9.79
CA TYR A 285 11.74 7.59 10.41
C TYR A 285 11.41 7.33 11.89
N ASN A 286 11.78 6.17 12.44
CA ASN A 286 11.38 5.73 13.78
C ASN A 286 9.86 5.86 14.00
N LEU A 287 9.07 5.35 13.03
CA LEU A 287 7.61 5.41 13.09
C LEU A 287 7.08 4.63 14.31
N GLY A 288 6.14 5.23 15.01
CA GLY A 288 5.59 4.69 16.26
C GLY A 288 6.51 4.83 17.48
N GLY A 289 7.67 5.47 17.34
CA GLY A 289 8.60 5.73 18.46
C GLY A 289 8.31 7.00 19.25
N GLY A 290 7.45 7.88 18.72
CA GLY A 290 7.07 9.16 19.33
C GLY A 290 5.90 9.07 20.29
N ALA A 291 5.47 10.24 20.80
CA ALA A 291 4.29 10.39 21.64
C ALA A 291 2.99 10.54 20.83
N ALA A 292 3.09 11.01 19.59
CA ALA A 292 1.97 11.12 18.66
C ALA A 292 1.82 9.82 17.85
N THR A 293 0.60 9.53 17.39
CA THR A 293 0.35 8.44 16.44
C THR A 293 0.96 8.79 15.10
N ASP A 294 1.78 7.91 14.52
CA ASP A 294 2.32 8.05 13.18
C ASP A 294 1.47 7.26 12.17
N PHE A 295 1.66 7.51 10.87
CA PHE A 295 0.94 6.83 9.81
C PHE A 295 1.88 6.36 8.69
N LEU A 296 1.70 5.10 8.26
CA LEU A 296 2.38 4.54 7.11
C LEU A 296 1.36 4.05 6.09
N THR A 297 1.43 4.52 4.87
CA THR A 297 0.63 4.00 3.76
C THR A 297 1.49 3.10 2.88
N ILE A 298 0.98 1.92 2.55
CA ILE A 298 1.66 0.92 1.73
C ILE A 298 0.73 0.50 0.61
N ASN A 299 1.19 0.52 -0.63
CA ASN A 299 0.49 -0.09 -1.74
C ASN A 299 1.27 -1.29 -2.26
N CYS A 300 0.66 -2.47 -2.22
CA CYS A 300 1.16 -3.69 -2.85
C CYS A 300 0.74 -3.69 -4.32
N ALA A 301 1.55 -3.08 -5.18
CA ALA A 301 1.21 -2.80 -6.57
C ALA A 301 1.32 -4.00 -7.51
N SER A 302 2.13 -5.02 -7.18
CA SER A 302 2.41 -6.13 -8.10
C SER A 302 1.19 -6.99 -8.39
N THR A 303 0.23 -7.06 -7.48
CA THR A 303 -1.04 -7.79 -7.70
C THR A 303 -1.80 -7.25 -8.91
N ASP A 304 -1.77 -5.91 -9.13
CA ASP A 304 -2.37 -5.27 -10.28
C ASP A 304 -1.61 -5.59 -11.58
N TYR A 305 -0.29 -5.46 -11.57
CA TYR A 305 0.52 -5.75 -12.75
C TYR A 305 0.43 -7.21 -13.19
N VAL A 306 0.48 -8.16 -12.26
CA VAL A 306 0.29 -9.59 -12.52
C VAL A 306 -1.13 -9.85 -13.02
N GLY A 307 -2.14 -9.24 -12.38
CA GLY A 307 -3.54 -9.37 -12.79
C GLY A 307 -3.81 -8.83 -14.19
N HIS A 308 -3.16 -7.73 -14.58
CA HIS A 308 -3.24 -7.19 -15.94
C HIS A 308 -2.55 -8.09 -16.98
N GLN A 309 -1.42 -8.69 -16.62
CA GLN A 309 -0.63 -9.51 -17.55
C GLN A 309 -1.27 -10.89 -17.76
N TYR A 310 -1.69 -11.57 -16.70
CA TYR A 310 -2.13 -12.96 -16.73
C TYR A 310 -3.64 -13.13 -16.53
N GLY A 311 -4.30 -12.11 -16.02
CA GLY A 311 -5.73 -12.17 -15.69
C GLY A 311 -6.02 -12.71 -14.28
N PRO A 312 -7.27 -12.48 -13.79
CA PRO A 312 -7.63 -12.75 -12.39
C PRO A 312 -7.83 -14.21 -12.04
N ASN A 313 -7.66 -15.12 -12.98
CA ASN A 313 -7.88 -16.55 -12.81
C ASN A 313 -6.60 -17.37 -12.97
N SER A 314 -5.47 -16.75 -13.29
CA SER A 314 -4.20 -17.40 -13.59
C SER A 314 -3.52 -18.01 -12.36
N ILE A 315 -2.59 -18.93 -12.59
CA ILE A 315 -1.71 -19.51 -11.57
C ILE A 315 -0.80 -18.41 -10.99
N GLU A 316 -0.36 -17.47 -11.82
CA GLU A 316 0.49 -16.35 -11.43
C GLU A 316 -0.18 -15.45 -10.39
N ILE A 317 -1.47 -15.19 -10.55
CA ILE A 317 -2.24 -14.42 -9.56
C ILE A 317 -2.38 -15.19 -8.26
N GLU A 318 -2.72 -16.48 -8.30
CA GLU A 318 -2.79 -17.30 -7.11
C GLU A 318 -1.45 -17.35 -6.38
N ASP A 319 -0.34 -17.62 -7.11
CA ASP A 319 1.01 -17.66 -6.54
C ASP A 319 1.42 -16.32 -5.91
N THR A 320 1.06 -15.22 -6.58
CA THR A 320 1.29 -13.87 -6.06
C THR A 320 0.58 -13.64 -4.73
N TYR A 321 -0.67 -14.05 -4.58
CA TYR A 321 -1.42 -13.91 -3.33
C TYR A 321 -0.90 -14.83 -2.22
N LEU A 322 -0.46 -16.06 -2.55
CA LEU A 322 0.13 -16.98 -1.59
C LEU A 322 1.48 -16.46 -1.05
N ARG A 323 2.27 -15.79 -1.90
CA ARG A 323 3.52 -15.13 -1.48
C ARG A 323 3.24 -13.87 -0.69
N LEU A 324 2.28 -13.04 -1.12
CA LEU A 324 1.88 -11.85 -0.39
C LEU A 324 1.38 -12.19 1.02
N ASP A 325 0.66 -13.30 1.20
CA ASP A 325 0.24 -13.78 2.53
C ASP A 325 1.43 -14.04 3.45
N LYS A 326 2.50 -14.66 2.92
CA LYS A 326 3.74 -14.89 3.68
C LYS A 326 4.46 -13.59 4.01
N ASP A 327 4.52 -12.67 3.06
CA ASP A 327 5.17 -11.37 3.23
C ASP A 327 4.42 -10.51 4.26
N LEU A 328 3.09 -10.48 4.20
CA LEU A 328 2.24 -9.85 5.22
C LEU A 328 2.45 -10.48 6.60
N SER A 329 2.53 -11.81 6.66
CA SER A 329 2.82 -12.51 7.92
C SER A 329 4.18 -12.11 8.51
N ALA A 330 5.20 -11.98 7.67
CA ALA A 330 6.53 -11.51 8.08
C ALA A 330 6.50 -10.04 8.51
N PHE A 331 5.77 -9.20 7.78
CA PHE A 331 5.60 -7.79 8.09
C PHE A 331 4.87 -7.58 9.44
N PHE A 332 3.79 -8.32 9.68
CA PHE A 332 3.06 -8.24 10.97
C PHE A 332 3.89 -8.75 12.15
N ARG A 333 4.72 -9.77 11.95
CA ARG A 333 5.69 -10.19 12.98
C ARG A 333 6.72 -9.10 13.27
N TYR A 334 7.21 -8.41 12.25
CA TYR A 334 8.11 -7.26 12.42
C TYR A 334 7.44 -6.15 13.24
N LEU A 335 6.19 -5.81 12.95
CA LEU A 335 5.43 -4.82 13.73
C LEU A 335 5.23 -5.28 15.20
N ASP A 336 4.89 -6.56 15.42
CA ASP A 336 4.74 -7.13 16.76
C ASP A 336 6.03 -7.00 17.59
N GLN A 337 7.19 -7.25 16.94
CA GLN A 337 8.50 -7.17 17.59
C GLN A 337 8.94 -5.71 17.82
N ARG A 338 8.70 -4.84 16.85
CA ARG A 338 9.19 -3.45 16.88
C ARG A 338 8.37 -2.56 17.80
N LEU A 339 7.05 -2.69 17.77
CA LEU A 339 6.11 -1.80 18.45
C LEU A 339 5.41 -2.45 19.64
N GLY A 340 5.33 -3.78 19.65
CA GLY A 340 4.53 -4.57 20.59
C GLY A 340 3.10 -4.75 20.10
N LYS A 341 2.53 -5.92 20.39
CA LYS A 341 1.13 -6.24 20.07
C LYS A 341 0.18 -5.23 20.73
N GLY A 342 -0.83 -4.77 19.99
CA GLY A 342 -1.81 -3.80 20.48
C GLY A 342 -1.37 -2.33 20.44
N ASN A 343 -0.11 -2.04 20.07
CA ASN A 343 0.38 -0.67 19.94
C ASN A 343 0.28 -0.11 18.51
N TYR A 344 -0.22 -0.87 17.58
CA TYR A 344 -0.44 -0.44 16.20
C TYR A 344 -1.81 -0.89 15.69
N LEU A 345 -2.32 -0.19 14.71
CA LEU A 345 -3.53 -0.52 13.97
C LEU A 345 -3.17 -0.78 12.52
N VAL A 346 -3.66 -1.88 11.95
CA VAL A 346 -3.56 -2.16 10.52
C VAL A 346 -4.97 -2.17 9.94
N PHE A 347 -5.17 -1.50 8.82
CA PHE A 347 -6.29 -1.79 7.93
C PHE A 347 -5.77 -2.21 6.56
N LEU A 348 -6.54 -3.05 5.88
CA LEU A 348 -6.27 -3.49 4.52
C LEU A 348 -7.50 -3.28 3.66
N SER A 349 -7.30 -2.74 2.47
CA SER A 349 -8.32 -2.53 1.45
C SER A 349 -7.77 -2.84 0.07
N ALA A 350 -8.64 -2.82 -0.93
CA ALA A 350 -8.28 -2.72 -2.34
C ALA A 350 -8.73 -1.36 -2.86
N ASP A 351 -8.01 -0.83 -3.84
CA ASP A 351 -8.37 0.41 -4.55
C ASP A 351 -9.43 0.18 -5.62
N HIS A 352 -9.40 -0.99 -6.25
CA HIS A 352 -10.40 -1.52 -7.19
C HIS A 352 -10.28 -3.04 -7.30
N GLY A 353 -11.24 -3.66 -7.97
CA GLY A 353 -11.19 -5.05 -8.41
C GLY A 353 -10.81 -5.14 -9.88
N VAL A 354 -11.11 -6.29 -10.50
CA VAL A 354 -10.89 -6.55 -11.93
C VAL A 354 -11.96 -7.49 -12.48
N ALA A 355 -12.37 -7.27 -13.73
CA ALA A 355 -13.24 -8.19 -14.45
C ALA A 355 -12.48 -9.44 -14.91
N HIS A 356 -13.19 -10.53 -15.14
CA HIS A 356 -12.60 -11.70 -15.79
C HIS A 356 -12.10 -11.35 -17.21
N SER A 357 -11.01 -11.99 -17.64
CA SER A 357 -10.52 -11.87 -19.01
C SER A 357 -11.61 -12.31 -20.00
N VAL A 358 -11.70 -11.61 -21.16
CA VAL A 358 -12.70 -11.94 -22.18
C VAL A 358 -12.56 -13.39 -22.65
N GLY A 359 -11.32 -13.87 -22.85
CA GLY A 359 -11.05 -15.26 -23.23
C GLY A 359 -11.58 -16.25 -22.21
N PHE A 360 -11.31 -16.02 -20.93
CA PHE A 360 -11.87 -16.83 -19.83
C PHE A 360 -13.40 -16.88 -19.88
N MET A 361 -14.07 -15.73 -20.04
CA MET A 361 -15.52 -15.68 -20.08
C MET A 361 -16.09 -16.45 -21.28
N GLN A 362 -15.48 -16.30 -22.48
CA GLN A 362 -15.90 -16.99 -23.70
C GLN A 362 -15.75 -18.51 -23.57
N GLU A 363 -14.64 -19.00 -23.01
CA GLU A 363 -14.41 -20.41 -22.75
C GLU A 363 -15.49 -20.99 -21.82
N HIS A 364 -15.90 -20.23 -20.83
CA HIS A 364 -16.96 -20.60 -19.88
C HIS A 364 -18.37 -20.28 -20.38
N LYS A 365 -18.50 -19.95 -21.68
CA LYS A 365 -19.80 -19.64 -22.34
C LYS A 365 -20.53 -18.45 -21.70
N ILE A 366 -19.78 -17.54 -21.09
CA ILE A 366 -20.30 -16.26 -20.57
C ILE A 366 -20.18 -15.23 -21.70
N PRO A 367 -21.26 -14.51 -22.08
CA PRO A 367 -21.21 -13.52 -23.15
C PRO A 367 -20.19 -12.42 -22.82
N ALA A 368 -19.17 -12.28 -23.64
CA ALA A 368 -18.13 -11.25 -23.51
C ALA A 368 -17.51 -10.92 -24.87
N GLY A 369 -17.01 -9.69 -24.98
CA GLY A 369 -16.32 -9.23 -26.17
C GLY A 369 -15.46 -7.99 -25.88
N LEU A 370 -14.47 -7.77 -26.73
CA LEU A 370 -13.66 -6.55 -26.71
C LEU A 370 -14.29 -5.51 -27.63
N VAL A 371 -14.51 -4.31 -27.10
CA VAL A 371 -14.86 -3.13 -27.90
C VAL A 371 -13.58 -2.35 -28.14
N PRO A 372 -13.10 -2.23 -29.38
CA PRO A 372 -11.94 -1.39 -29.70
C PRO A 372 -12.20 0.06 -29.24
N GLY A 373 -11.28 0.63 -28.46
CA GLY A 373 -11.47 1.95 -27.84
C GLY A 373 -11.85 3.08 -28.79
N GLY A 374 -11.39 3.04 -30.06
CA GLY A 374 -11.79 3.99 -31.10
C GLY A 374 -13.25 3.88 -31.56
N LYS A 375 -13.96 2.80 -31.20
CA LYS A 375 -15.41 2.66 -31.54
C LYS A 375 -16.33 3.18 -30.42
N LEU A 376 -15.82 3.47 -29.25
CA LEU A 376 -16.61 4.04 -28.14
C LEU A 376 -16.73 5.57 -28.23
N LEU A 377 -15.91 6.21 -29.07
CA LEU A 377 -15.87 7.65 -29.25
C LEU A 377 -16.53 8.11 -30.58
N ALA A 378 -17.11 7.19 -31.34
CA ALA A 378 -17.89 7.46 -32.53
C ALA A 378 -19.40 7.32 -32.23
#